data_9385919b09a619147ef9994504463b04
#
_entry.id   9385919b09a619147ef9994504463b04
#
_cell.length_a   1.000
_cell.length_b   1.000
_cell.length_c   1.000
_cell.angle_alpha   90.00
_cell.angle_beta   90.00
_cell.angle_gamma   90.00
#
_symmetry.space_group_name_H-M   'P 1'
#
loop_
_entity.id
_entity.type
_entity.pdbx_description
1 polymer ?
#
loop_
_entity_poly.entity_id
_entity_poly.type
_entity_poly.pdbx_seq_one_letter_code
_entity_poly.pdbx_strand_id
1 'polypeptide(L)'
;KPTKYEKLWRIHWLSELNIFLGPPGAGKGTQAVKIASEFGLAHISTGDMLRAHINNKTDLGKIAKSVMDEGQLVSDDLVIAMLVERLGSDDCNNGAILDGFPRTLPQAKSLEDIRYKFPVSKVFVFEVDEEELVQRILLRGQTSGRSDDTEESIKVRFEIYTQDTEPLIDFYNQQDKVFRIDAVGDIDEIYHNIAKHFN
;
A
#
# COMPACT_ATOMS: atom_id res chain seq x y z
N LYS A 1 19.74 15.97 -33.16
CA LYS A 1 18.37 15.38 -33.34
C LYS A 1 18.50 13.89 -33.05
N PRO A 2 17.70 13.33 -32.12
CA PRO A 2 17.77 11.91 -31.81
C PRO A 2 17.41 11.08 -33.06
N THR A 3 18.17 10.01 -33.31
CA THR A 3 17.93 9.11 -34.42
C THR A 3 16.61 8.35 -34.28
N LYS A 4 16.10 7.83 -35.44
CA LYS A 4 14.85 7.03 -35.43
C LYS A 4 14.93 5.83 -34.48
N TYR A 5 16.12 5.34 -34.19
CA TYR A 5 16.37 4.21 -33.30
C TYR A 5 16.40 4.63 -31.82
N GLU A 6 16.87 5.84 -31.49
CA GLU A 6 16.81 6.39 -30.13
C GLU A 6 15.37 6.64 -29.66
N LYS A 7 14.41 6.86 -30.58
CA LYS A 7 12.99 6.91 -30.28
C LYS A 7 12.36 5.52 -30.04
N LEU A 8 12.97 4.47 -30.60
CA LEU A 8 12.51 3.09 -30.39
C LEU A 8 13.08 2.48 -29.11
N TRP A 9 14.21 3.01 -28.61
CA TRP A 9 14.85 2.63 -27.36
C TRP A 9 14.52 3.61 -26.20
N ARG A 10 13.51 4.43 -26.32
CA ARG A 10 12.77 4.84 -25.14
C ARG A 10 12.09 3.57 -24.64
N ILE A 11 12.92 2.73 -24.01
CA ILE A 11 12.50 1.76 -23.05
C ILE A 11 11.51 2.55 -22.20
N HIS A 12 10.24 2.19 -22.28
CA HIS A 12 9.29 2.59 -21.27
C HIS A 12 9.93 2.09 -19.99
N TRP A 13 10.46 3.01 -19.19
CA TRP A 13 10.89 2.68 -17.85
C TRP A 13 9.69 1.97 -17.26
N LEU A 14 9.87 0.67 -16.92
CA LEU A 14 8.82 -0.08 -16.26
C LEU A 14 8.48 0.72 -15.02
N SER A 15 7.22 1.06 -14.84
CA SER A 15 6.77 1.82 -13.68
C SER A 15 6.84 0.92 -12.46
N GLU A 16 7.97 0.95 -11.75
CA GLU A 16 8.24 0.06 -10.63
C GLU A 16 7.25 0.29 -9.49
N LEU A 17 6.74 -0.80 -8.94
CA LEU A 17 5.90 -0.78 -7.76
C LEU A 17 6.74 -1.09 -6.52
N ASN A 18 6.59 -0.25 -5.51
CA ASN A 18 7.14 -0.46 -4.19
C ASN A 18 5.99 -0.70 -3.22
N ILE A 19 6.01 -1.82 -2.51
CA ILE A 19 4.92 -2.24 -1.62
C ILE A 19 5.30 -1.91 -0.18
N PHE A 20 4.38 -1.30 0.56
CA PHE A 20 4.49 -1.11 2.00
C PHE A 20 3.58 -2.10 2.71
N LEU A 21 4.15 -3.14 3.30
CA LEU A 21 3.48 -4.15 4.11
C LEU A 21 3.69 -3.86 5.61
N GLY A 22 2.74 -4.27 6.40
CA GLY A 22 2.81 -4.16 7.85
C GLY A 22 1.43 -4.05 8.47
N PRO A 23 1.32 -4.25 9.78
CA PRO A 23 0.04 -4.23 10.48
C PRO A 23 -0.67 -2.88 10.42
N PRO A 24 -1.98 -2.83 10.73
CA PRO A 24 -2.68 -1.58 10.94
C PRO A 24 -1.95 -0.72 11.98
N GLY A 25 -1.84 0.59 11.76
CA GLY A 25 -1.16 1.49 12.71
C GLY A 25 0.35 1.60 12.55
N ALA A 26 1.01 0.80 11.71
CA ALA A 26 2.47 0.79 11.57
C ALA A 26 3.10 2.04 10.90
N GLY A 27 2.30 3.05 10.52
CA GLY A 27 2.83 4.29 9.94
C GLY A 27 3.11 4.25 8.43
N LYS A 28 2.70 3.19 7.73
CA LYS A 28 2.89 3.03 6.28
C LYS A 28 2.51 4.26 5.46
N GLY A 29 1.28 4.77 5.66
CA GLY A 29 0.78 5.93 4.93
C GLY A 29 1.59 7.20 5.17
N THR A 30 2.05 7.43 6.40
CA THR A 30 2.91 8.58 6.73
C THR A 30 4.21 8.53 5.95
N GLN A 31 4.86 7.38 5.93
CA GLN A 31 6.11 7.18 5.21
C GLN A 31 5.91 7.18 3.69
N ALA A 32 4.81 6.55 3.21
CA ALA A 32 4.49 6.51 1.78
C ALA A 32 4.32 7.91 1.18
N VAL A 33 3.63 8.81 1.86
CA VAL A 33 3.48 10.21 1.42
C VAL A 33 4.83 10.92 1.30
N LYS A 34 5.71 10.77 2.31
CA LYS A 34 7.05 11.41 2.30
C LYS A 34 7.92 10.86 1.17
N ILE A 35 8.03 9.54 1.07
CA ILE A 35 8.83 8.87 0.03
C ILE A 35 8.30 9.18 -1.36
N ALA A 36 6.98 9.09 -1.57
CA ALA A 36 6.38 9.38 -2.87
C ALA A 36 6.66 10.82 -3.33
N SER A 37 6.55 11.79 -2.42
CA SER A 37 6.84 13.20 -2.70
C SER A 37 8.31 13.44 -3.06
N GLU A 38 9.24 12.83 -2.33
CA GLU A 38 10.68 13.02 -2.53
C GLU A 38 11.16 12.39 -3.85
N PHE A 39 10.70 11.18 -4.15
CA PHE A 39 11.17 10.41 -5.31
C PHE A 39 10.27 10.54 -6.54
N GLY A 40 9.25 11.40 -6.50
CA GLY A 40 8.36 11.66 -7.64
C GLY A 40 7.51 10.43 -8.02
N LEU A 41 7.13 9.61 -7.04
CA LEU A 41 6.31 8.41 -7.21
C LEU A 41 4.84 8.71 -6.91
N ALA A 42 3.92 7.94 -7.50
CA ALA A 42 2.53 8.00 -7.09
C ALA A 42 2.33 7.28 -5.73
N HIS A 43 1.62 7.89 -4.80
CA HIS A 43 1.13 7.21 -3.60
C HIS A 43 -0.25 6.64 -3.87
N ILE A 44 -0.40 5.32 -3.77
CA ILE A 44 -1.66 4.62 -3.97
C ILE A 44 -2.04 3.89 -2.69
N SER A 45 -2.99 4.47 -1.95
CA SER A 45 -3.59 3.86 -0.77
C SER A 45 -4.98 3.31 -1.12
N THR A 46 -5.13 1.99 -1.17
CA THR A 46 -6.41 1.35 -1.47
C THR A 46 -7.47 1.69 -0.41
N GLY A 47 -7.07 1.83 0.85
CA GLY A 47 -7.95 2.27 1.92
C GLY A 47 -8.47 3.69 1.71
N ASP A 48 -7.62 4.63 1.27
CA ASP A 48 -8.05 6.00 1.01
C ASP A 48 -8.91 6.11 -0.26
N MET A 49 -8.62 5.31 -1.28
CA MET A 49 -9.47 5.21 -2.48
C MET A 49 -10.88 4.73 -2.11
N LEU A 50 -11.01 3.67 -1.29
CA LEU A 50 -12.31 3.18 -0.82
C LEU A 50 -13.03 4.24 0.04
N ARG A 51 -12.33 4.92 0.93
CA ARG A 51 -12.89 6.03 1.72
C ARG A 51 -13.38 7.19 0.83
N ALA A 52 -12.67 7.51 -0.23
CA ALA A 52 -13.13 8.51 -1.21
C ALA A 52 -14.44 8.08 -1.88
N HIS A 53 -14.59 6.80 -2.26
CA HIS A 53 -15.84 6.25 -2.76
C HIS A 53 -16.97 6.32 -1.75
N ILE A 54 -16.70 6.04 -0.47
CA ILE A 54 -17.68 6.16 0.63
C ILE A 54 -18.15 7.61 0.77
N ASN A 55 -17.21 8.56 0.83
CA ASN A 55 -17.52 9.98 0.98
C ASN A 55 -18.34 10.52 -0.21
N ASN A 56 -18.02 10.06 -1.42
CA ASN A 56 -18.74 10.42 -2.64
C ASN A 56 -20.03 9.63 -2.87
N LYS A 57 -20.39 8.73 -1.94
CA LYS A 57 -21.61 7.90 -1.97
C LYS A 57 -21.81 7.12 -3.27
N THR A 58 -20.72 6.69 -3.90
CA THR A 58 -20.78 5.84 -5.09
C THR A 58 -21.33 4.46 -4.74
N ASP A 59 -21.74 3.66 -5.74
CA ASP A 59 -22.24 2.30 -5.47
C ASP A 59 -21.15 1.42 -4.83
N LEU A 60 -19.88 1.55 -5.27
CA LEU A 60 -18.75 0.91 -4.61
C LEU A 60 -18.61 1.41 -3.16
N GLY A 61 -18.75 2.70 -2.92
CA GLY A 61 -18.68 3.29 -1.58
C GLY A 61 -19.75 2.76 -0.62
N LYS A 62 -20.95 2.51 -1.10
CA LYS A 62 -22.03 1.90 -0.29
C LYS A 62 -21.68 0.48 0.14
N ILE A 63 -21.12 -0.32 -0.78
CA ILE A 63 -20.65 -1.69 -0.49
C ILE A 63 -19.45 -1.65 0.48
N ALA A 64 -18.45 -0.82 0.17
CA ALA A 64 -17.23 -0.74 0.94
C ALA A 64 -17.45 -0.29 2.39
N LYS A 65 -18.45 0.60 2.62
CA LYS A 65 -18.68 1.18 3.95
C LYS A 65 -18.98 0.12 5.01
N SER A 66 -19.95 -0.76 4.78
CA SER A 66 -20.34 -1.77 5.76
C SER A 66 -19.20 -2.74 6.06
N VAL A 67 -18.48 -3.17 5.02
CA VAL A 67 -17.35 -4.10 5.13
C VAL A 67 -16.19 -3.46 5.90
N MET A 68 -15.85 -2.21 5.60
CA MET A 68 -14.75 -1.52 6.27
C MET A 68 -15.06 -1.13 7.71
N ASP A 69 -16.30 -0.74 8.01
CA ASP A 69 -16.73 -0.41 9.40
C ASP A 69 -16.59 -1.63 10.33
N GLU A 70 -16.75 -2.85 9.78
CA GLU A 70 -16.52 -4.11 10.50
C GLU A 70 -15.03 -4.53 10.54
N GLY A 71 -14.12 -3.76 9.93
CA GLY A 71 -12.70 -4.08 9.83
C GLY A 71 -12.36 -5.14 8.77
N GLN A 72 -13.33 -5.56 7.97
CA GLN A 72 -13.19 -6.58 6.94
C GLN A 72 -12.56 -6.04 5.65
N LEU A 73 -12.10 -6.93 4.77
CA LEU A 73 -11.59 -6.57 3.44
C LEU A 73 -12.73 -6.53 2.42
N VAL A 74 -12.71 -5.50 1.58
CA VAL A 74 -13.53 -5.47 0.36
C VAL A 74 -13.02 -6.55 -0.60
N SER A 75 -13.89 -7.13 -1.42
CA SER A 75 -13.55 -8.26 -2.28
C SER A 75 -12.32 -7.97 -3.16
N ASP A 76 -11.49 -8.99 -3.36
CA ASP A 76 -10.24 -8.90 -4.13
C ASP A 76 -10.50 -8.35 -5.55
N ASP A 77 -11.51 -8.85 -6.24
CA ASP A 77 -11.84 -8.44 -7.61
C ASP A 77 -12.11 -6.93 -7.71
N LEU A 78 -12.85 -6.37 -6.75
CA LEU A 78 -13.16 -4.93 -6.73
C LEU A 78 -11.91 -4.09 -6.45
N VAL A 79 -11.09 -4.52 -5.49
CA VAL A 79 -9.88 -3.78 -5.13
C VAL A 79 -8.83 -3.87 -6.24
N ILE A 80 -8.68 -5.05 -6.88
CA ILE A 80 -7.78 -5.24 -8.02
C ILE A 80 -8.21 -4.36 -9.19
N ALA A 81 -9.49 -4.37 -9.55
CA ALA A 81 -10.01 -3.55 -10.65
C ALA A 81 -9.75 -2.06 -10.42
N MET A 82 -10.02 -1.58 -9.20
CA MET A 82 -9.79 -0.21 -8.78
C MET A 82 -8.28 0.16 -8.85
N LEU A 83 -7.40 -0.73 -8.41
CA LEU A 83 -5.95 -0.52 -8.47
C LEU A 83 -5.44 -0.45 -9.91
N VAL A 84 -5.86 -1.40 -10.77
CA VAL A 84 -5.43 -1.44 -12.18
C VAL A 84 -5.86 -0.18 -12.92
N GLU A 85 -7.08 0.31 -12.69
CA GLU A 85 -7.53 1.59 -13.23
C GLU A 85 -6.65 2.75 -12.76
N ARG A 86 -6.34 2.81 -11.46
CA ARG A 86 -5.51 3.86 -10.86
C ARG A 86 -4.07 3.85 -11.40
N LEU A 87 -3.49 2.67 -11.60
CA LEU A 87 -2.14 2.52 -12.19
C LEU A 87 -2.06 3.01 -13.65
N GLY A 88 -3.20 3.13 -14.33
CA GLY A 88 -3.29 3.70 -15.67
C GLY A 88 -3.17 5.24 -15.73
N SER A 89 -3.14 5.94 -14.59
CA SER A 89 -3.04 7.39 -14.54
C SER A 89 -1.62 7.89 -14.82
N ASP A 90 -1.50 9.10 -15.39
CA ASP A 90 -0.23 9.66 -15.84
C ASP A 90 0.80 9.84 -14.73
N ASP A 91 0.38 10.13 -13.51
CA ASP A 91 1.25 10.29 -12.35
C ASP A 91 1.92 8.98 -11.89
N CYS A 92 1.43 7.82 -12.37
CA CYS A 92 2.04 6.52 -12.13
C CYS A 92 3.19 6.18 -13.12
N ASN A 93 3.45 7.02 -14.11
CA ASN A 93 4.48 6.76 -15.11
C ASN A 93 5.90 6.64 -14.55
N ASN A 94 6.18 7.26 -13.40
CA ASN A 94 7.46 7.16 -12.72
C ASN A 94 7.52 6.01 -11.69
N GLY A 95 6.45 5.23 -11.56
CA GLY A 95 6.30 4.21 -10.53
C GLY A 95 5.37 4.64 -9.40
N ALA A 96 5.10 3.71 -8.49
CA ALA A 96 4.19 3.95 -7.39
C ALA A 96 4.60 3.25 -6.08
N ILE A 97 4.11 3.79 -4.97
CA ILE A 97 4.10 3.12 -3.67
C ILE A 97 2.68 2.62 -3.42
N LEU A 98 2.53 1.32 -3.20
CA LEU A 98 1.28 0.69 -2.83
C LEU A 98 1.17 0.60 -1.30
N ASP A 99 0.20 1.30 -0.73
CA ASP A 99 -0.12 1.28 0.69
C ASP A 99 -1.46 0.57 0.91
N GLY A 100 -1.42 -0.53 1.66
CA GLY A 100 -2.59 -1.36 1.93
C GLY A 100 -3.01 -2.27 0.77
N PHE A 101 -2.10 -2.56 -0.16
CA PHE A 101 -2.23 -3.56 -1.22
C PHE A 101 -0.83 -4.11 -1.58
N PRO A 102 -0.68 -5.44 -1.80
CA PRO A 102 -1.69 -6.47 -1.62
C PRO A 102 -1.96 -6.77 -0.12
N ARG A 103 -3.13 -7.31 0.19
CA ARG A 103 -3.47 -7.83 1.53
C ARG A 103 -3.76 -9.32 1.54
N THR A 104 -3.95 -9.92 0.37
CA THR A 104 -4.23 -11.34 0.20
C THR A 104 -3.34 -11.94 -0.88
N LEU A 105 -3.17 -13.26 -0.86
CA LEU A 105 -2.39 -13.95 -1.89
C LEU A 105 -2.98 -13.80 -3.31
N PRO A 106 -4.30 -13.84 -3.53
CA PRO A 106 -4.88 -13.52 -4.84
C PRO A 106 -4.51 -12.12 -5.33
N GLN A 107 -4.53 -11.12 -4.46
CA GLN A 107 -4.09 -9.76 -4.80
C GLN A 107 -2.60 -9.71 -5.17
N ALA A 108 -1.72 -10.40 -4.43
CA ALA A 108 -0.31 -10.47 -4.75
C ALA A 108 -0.06 -11.13 -6.12
N LYS A 109 -0.78 -12.20 -6.42
CA LYS A 109 -0.70 -12.88 -7.72
C LYS A 109 -1.19 -11.99 -8.87
N SER A 110 -2.21 -11.16 -8.65
CA SER A 110 -2.68 -10.22 -9.68
C SER A 110 -1.61 -9.21 -10.08
N LEU A 111 -0.69 -8.81 -9.18
CA LEU A 111 0.46 -7.99 -9.51
C LEU A 111 1.46 -8.72 -10.39
N GLU A 112 1.66 -10.03 -10.19
CA GLU A 112 2.50 -10.85 -11.06
C GLU A 112 1.94 -10.94 -12.49
N ASP A 113 0.61 -10.92 -12.67
CA ASP A 113 -0.03 -10.94 -13.99
C ASP A 113 0.23 -9.65 -14.79
N ILE A 114 0.44 -8.53 -14.12
CA ILE A 114 0.73 -7.23 -14.76
C ILE A 114 2.20 -6.82 -14.68
N ARG A 115 3.10 -7.69 -14.17
CA ARG A 115 4.53 -7.38 -13.94
C ARG A 115 5.30 -6.91 -15.18
N TYR A 116 4.83 -7.25 -16.37
CA TYR A 116 5.43 -6.81 -17.62
C TYR A 116 5.34 -5.28 -17.83
N LYS A 117 4.40 -4.62 -17.16
CA LYS A 117 4.20 -3.17 -17.19
C LYS A 117 4.52 -2.53 -15.83
N PHE A 118 4.17 -3.21 -14.75
CA PHE A 118 4.27 -2.74 -13.38
C PHE A 118 4.99 -3.78 -12.49
N PRO A 119 6.31 -3.99 -12.63
CA PRO A 119 7.04 -4.94 -11.81
C PRO A 119 7.10 -4.48 -10.35
N VAL A 120 6.89 -5.40 -9.42
CA VAL A 120 7.19 -5.17 -8.01
C VAL A 120 8.70 -5.19 -7.80
N SER A 121 9.27 -4.07 -7.40
CA SER A 121 10.71 -3.88 -7.18
C SER A 121 11.11 -4.14 -5.74
N LYS A 122 10.43 -3.50 -4.78
CA LYS A 122 10.76 -3.58 -3.36
C LYS A 122 9.51 -3.74 -2.51
N VAL A 123 9.66 -4.46 -1.41
CA VAL A 123 8.61 -4.67 -0.41
C VAL A 123 9.17 -4.29 0.96
N PHE A 124 8.70 -3.18 1.49
CA PHE A 124 9.09 -2.70 2.81
C PHE A 124 8.13 -3.23 3.86
N VAL A 125 8.62 -4.03 4.78
CA VAL A 125 7.86 -4.63 5.87
C VAL A 125 8.07 -3.82 7.14
N PHE A 126 7.02 -3.16 7.61
CA PHE A 126 7.04 -2.32 8.82
C PHE A 126 6.82 -3.19 10.05
N GLU A 127 7.78 -3.19 10.97
CA GLU A 127 7.76 -3.94 12.22
C GLU A 127 7.51 -2.98 13.38
N VAL A 128 6.48 -3.26 14.19
CA VAL A 128 6.07 -2.47 15.37
C VAL A 128 5.41 -3.41 16.37
N ASP A 129 5.62 -3.19 17.65
CA ASP A 129 4.97 -3.94 18.71
C ASP A 129 3.45 -3.69 18.75
N GLU A 130 2.68 -4.74 19.05
CA GLU A 130 1.20 -4.69 19.01
C GLU A 130 0.62 -3.64 19.97
N GLU A 131 1.17 -3.51 21.16
CA GLU A 131 0.70 -2.51 22.13
C GLU A 131 0.79 -1.09 21.60
N GLU A 132 1.88 -0.75 20.93
CA GLU A 132 2.07 0.56 20.32
C GLU A 132 1.13 0.77 19.12
N LEU A 133 0.89 -0.27 18.33
CA LEU A 133 -0.04 -0.22 17.20
C LEU A 133 -1.45 0.14 17.63
N VAL A 134 -1.97 -0.50 18.67
CA VAL A 134 -3.33 -0.23 19.22
C VAL A 134 -3.43 1.23 19.66
N GLN A 135 -2.45 1.74 20.39
CA GLN A 135 -2.43 3.14 20.84
C GLN A 135 -2.43 4.12 19.65
N ARG A 136 -1.61 3.86 18.63
CA ARG A 136 -1.53 4.69 17.42
C ARG A 136 -2.87 4.74 16.67
N ILE A 137 -3.58 3.61 16.57
CA ILE A 137 -4.86 3.54 15.85
C ILE A 137 -5.94 4.27 16.63
N LEU A 138 -6.04 4.06 17.95
CA LEU A 138 -7.02 4.74 18.81
C LEU A 138 -6.80 6.26 18.79
N LEU A 139 -5.55 6.71 18.88
CA LEU A 139 -5.23 8.15 18.77
C LEU A 139 -5.61 8.70 17.39
N ARG A 140 -5.35 7.96 16.33
CA ARG A 140 -5.76 8.34 14.97
C ARG A 140 -7.27 8.43 14.84
N GLY A 141 -8.02 7.49 15.42
CA GLY A 141 -9.48 7.50 15.42
C GLY A 141 -10.08 8.77 16.00
N GLN A 142 -9.45 9.33 17.06
CA GLN A 142 -9.88 10.60 17.66
C GLN A 142 -9.69 11.83 16.75
N THR A 143 -8.76 11.79 15.80
CA THR A 143 -8.36 12.94 14.99
C THR A 143 -8.75 12.82 13.52
N SER A 144 -8.79 11.62 12.97
CA SER A 144 -8.97 11.39 11.53
C SER A 144 -10.43 11.20 11.11
N GLY A 145 -11.35 10.97 12.04
CA GLY A 145 -12.76 10.66 11.77
C GLY A 145 -12.98 9.35 11.00
N ARG A 146 -12.02 8.42 11.03
CA ARG A 146 -12.16 7.09 10.41
C ARG A 146 -13.11 6.24 11.22
N SER A 147 -14.18 5.76 10.61
CA SER A 147 -15.19 4.92 11.26
C SER A 147 -14.68 3.51 11.59
N ASP A 148 -13.60 3.08 10.92
CA ASP A 148 -12.95 1.77 11.09
C ASP A 148 -11.83 1.74 12.15
N ASP A 149 -11.67 2.80 12.97
CA ASP A 149 -10.71 2.86 14.06
C ASP A 149 -11.40 2.67 15.44
N THR A 150 -12.24 1.64 15.57
CA THR A 150 -12.86 1.18 16.83
C THR A 150 -12.12 -0.02 17.39
N GLU A 151 -12.27 -0.30 18.71
CA GLU A 151 -11.62 -1.46 19.34
C GLU A 151 -12.01 -2.78 18.67
N GLU A 152 -13.29 -2.92 18.29
CA GLU A 152 -13.80 -4.11 17.64
C GLU A 152 -13.19 -4.29 16.25
N SER A 153 -13.19 -3.23 15.42
CA SER A 153 -12.64 -3.32 14.08
C SER A 153 -11.12 -3.45 14.08
N ILE A 154 -10.42 -2.91 15.09
CA ILE A 154 -8.98 -3.09 15.26
C ILE A 154 -8.63 -4.57 15.44
N LYS A 155 -9.35 -5.31 16.30
CA LYS A 155 -9.12 -6.75 16.51
C LYS A 155 -9.28 -7.54 15.21
N VAL A 156 -10.38 -7.31 14.51
CA VAL A 156 -10.65 -7.97 13.21
C VAL A 156 -9.54 -7.66 12.22
N ARG A 157 -9.06 -6.43 12.14
CA ARG A 157 -7.98 -6.02 11.22
C ARG A 157 -6.64 -6.66 11.56
N PHE A 158 -6.33 -6.89 12.84
CA PHE A 158 -5.13 -7.63 13.25
C PHE A 158 -5.25 -9.12 12.89
N GLU A 159 -6.41 -9.74 13.15
CA GLU A 159 -6.66 -11.13 12.76
C GLU A 159 -6.47 -11.33 11.25
N ILE A 160 -7.09 -10.47 10.44
CA ILE A 160 -6.96 -10.51 8.98
C ILE A 160 -5.50 -10.27 8.55
N TYR A 161 -4.81 -9.30 9.18
CA TYR A 161 -3.39 -9.06 8.87
C TYR A 161 -2.56 -10.33 9.10
N THR A 162 -2.70 -10.97 10.25
CA THR A 162 -1.93 -12.18 10.59
C THR A 162 -2.28 -13.36 9.68
N GLN A 163 -3.57 -13.52 9.34
CA GLN A 163 -4.02 -14.67 8.53
C GLN A 163 -3.74 -14.50 7.03
N ASP A 164 -3.98 -13.33 6.48
CA ASP A 164 -4.02 -13.12 5.03
C ASP A 164 -2.84 -12.30 4.49
N THR A 165 -2.35 -11.31 5.27
CA THR A 165 -1.36 -10.34 4.80
C THR A 165 0.07 -10.70 5.21
N GLU A 166 0.28 -11.11 6.44
CA GLU A 166 1.60 -11.49 6.94
C GLU A 166 2.26 -12.62 6.10
N PRO A 167 1.52 -13.65 5.64
CA PRO A 167 2.10 -14.69 4.76
C PRO A 167 2.67 -14.15 3.43
N LEU A 168 2.27 -12.94 3.01
CA LEU A 168 2.84 -12.30 1.81
C LEU A 168 4.31 -11.93 1.99
N ILE A 169 4.78 -11.78 3.22
CA ILE A 169 6.19 -11.52 3.52
C ILE A 169 7.03 -12.67 2.97
N ASP A 170 6.64 -13.93 3.23
CA ASP A 170 7.34 -15.10 2.71
C ASP A 170 7.22 -15.20 1.19
N PHE A 171 6.05 -14.87 0.62
CA PHE A 171 5.84 -14.86 -0.83
C PHE A 171 6.81 -13.92 -1.55
N TYR A 172 7.08 -12.73 -1.00
CA TYR A 172 8.02 -11.78 -1.58
C TYR A 172 9.47 -12.01 -1.13
N ASN A 173 9.69 -12.62 0.03
CA ASN A 173 11.03 -12.99 0.51
C ASN A 173 11.68 -14.06 -0.39
N GLN A 174 10.88 -14.98 -0.94
CA GLN A 174 11.34 -15.96 -1.94
C GLN A 174 11.81 -15.32 -3.25
N GLN A 175 11.50 -14.03 -3.45
CA GLN A 175 11.88 -13.26 -4.63
C GLN A 175 13.01 -12.25 -4.32
N ASP A 176 13.60 -12.29 -3.13
CA ASP A 176 14.65 -11.37 -2.64
C ASP A 176 14.24 -9.88 -2.68
N LYS A 177 12.94 -9.59 -2.46
CA LYS A 177 12.38 -8.22 -2.56
C LYS A 177 12.12 -7.56 -1.21
N VAL A 178 12.26 -8.28 -0.10
CA VAL A 178 11.84 -7.83 1.24
C VAL A 178 12.91 -7.02 1.94
N PHE A 179 12.52 -5.85 2.45
CA PHE A 179 13.30 -4.97 3.32
C PHE A 179 12.52 -4.76 4.62
N ARG A 180 13.06 -5.21 5.75
CA ARG A 180 12.45 -5.03 7.06
C ARG A 180 12.81 -3.65 7.62
N ILE A 181 11.79 -2.94 8.11
CA ILE A 181 11.90 -1.58 8.65
C ILE A 181 11.40 -1.61 10.09
N ASP A 182 12.30 -1.33 11.03
CA ASP A 182 11.88 -0.98 12.39
C ASP A 182 11.11 0.35 12.30
N ALA A 183 9.81 0.29 12.56
CA ALA A 183 8.91 1.44 12.44
C ALA A 183 8.51 2.01 13.82
N VAL A 184 9.39 1.82 14.80
CA VAL A 184 9.33 2.42 16.14
C VAL A 184 10.26 3.64 16.20
N GLY A 185 9.82 4.74 16.82
CA GLY A 185 10.63 5.93 17.03
C GLY A 185 10.28 7.11 16.12
N ASP A 186 11.29 7.89 15.77
CA ASP A 186 11.13 9.15 15.06
C ASP A 186 10.74 8.94 13.57
N ILE A 187 9.78 9.73 13.09
CA ILE A 187 9.28 9.64 11.71
C ILE A 187 10.37 9.88 10.67
N ASP A 188 11.32 10.80 10.96
CA ASP A 188 12.37 11.14 10.01
C ASP A 188 13.49 10.09 10.01
N GLU A 189 13.77 9.45 11.14
CA GLU A 189 14.68 8.29 11.17
C GLU A 189 14.15 7.12 10.37
N ILE A 190 12.88 6.78 10.54
CA ILE A 190 12.20 5.73 9.77
C ILE A 190 12.22 6.09 8.27
N TYR A 191 11.91 7.35 7.94
CA TYR A 191 11.98 7.84 6.57
C TYR A 191 13.38 7.63 5.96
N HIS A 192 14.46 8.03 6.64
CA HIS A 192 15.82 7.86 6.12
C HIS A 192 16.19 6.38 5.94
N ASN A 193 15.70 5.50 6.82
CA ASN A 193 15.89 4.06 6.71
C ASN A 193 15.21 3.46 5.47
N ILE A 194 14.12 4.04 5.01
CA ILE A 194 13.45 3.64 3.77
C ILE A 194 14.11 4.30 2.56
N ALA A 195 14.36 5.61 2.62
CA ALA A 195 14.85 6.43 1.51
C ALA A 195 16.18 5.93 0.93
N LYS A 196 17.09 5.40 1.76
CA LYS A 196 18.38 4.82 1.31
C LYS A 196 18.23 3.70 0.28
N HIS A 197 17.06 3.08 0.15
CA HIS A 197 16.79 2.02 -0.82
C HIS A 197 16.26 2.54 -2.17
N PHE A 198 16.04 3.85 -2.28
CA PHE A 198 15.57 4.50 -3.53
C PHE A 198 16.70 5.23 -4.29
N ASN A 199 17.89 5.31 -3.70
CA ASN A 199 19.10 5.93 -4.30
C ASN A 199 19.90 4.92 -5.13
#